data_a8e19a105dd643e481da00e65c068382
#
_entry.id   a8e19a105dd643e481da00e65c068382
#
_cell.length_a   1.000
_cell.length_b   1.000
_cell.length_c   1.000
_cell.angle_alpha   90.00
_cell.angle_beta   90.00
_cell.angle_gamma   90.00
#
_symmetry.space_group_name_H-M   'P 1'
#
loop_
_entity.id
_entity.type
_entity.pdbx_description
1 polymer ?
#
loop_
_entity_poly.entity_id
_entity_poly.type
_entity_poly.pdbx_seq_one_letter_code
_entity_poly.pdbx_strand_id
1 'polypeptide(L)'
;GVISNLTLTQEMIKHFFSKIFSRTIGHPRIMMCVPSGVTDVEQRAVIEAARDVGAKDIYIIEEPVAAALGAGFDISRPHGTMVVDIGGGTTDIAVLSLGGIVVSRSLKIAGDEFNEAIIRYMRKEMGMIIGPRTAERIKMEIGGVIPRSNELLCKAKGISVLSGLPKEVTISSNDLYPAFDDFVYNMTERIKEVLEETPPELHGDIIQDGIIMTGGGSLIYGLDKRISDDIGVKVVLAPDIIDCVAKGAGIALDNIDTVTEPTHIFHKKAYIRD
;
A
#
# COMPACT_ATOMS: atom_id res chain seq x y z
N GLY A 1 0.35 4.26 -6.82
CA GLY A 1 -1.09 4.28 -6.64
C GLY A 1 -1.86 5.15 -7.62
N VAL A 2 -1.21 5.87 -8.55
CA VAL A 2 -1.87 6.77 -9.50
C VAL A 2 -1.70 6.24 -10.93
N ILE A 3 -2.80 6.25 -11.72
CA ILE A 3 -2.75 5.89 -13.14
C ILE A 3 -2.06 7.03 -13.92
N SER A 4 -0.85 6.77 -14.40
CA SER A 4 -0.09 7.72 -15.25
C SER A 4 -0.32 7.50 -16.75
N ASN A 5 -0.73 6.30 -17.14
CA ASN A 5 -1.02 5.92 -18.53
C ASN A 5 -2.25 5.02 -18.58
N LEU A 6 -3.40 5.62 -18.93
CA LEU A 6 -4.69 4.93 -18.97
C LEU A 6 -4.68 3.74 -19.92
N THR A 7 -4.18 3.91 -21.14
CA THR A 7 -4.16 2.84 -22.16
C THR A 7 -3.36 1.64 -21.70
N LEU A 8 -2.17 1.87 -21.13
CA LEU A 8 -1.32 0.79 -20.61
C LEU A 8 -1.98 0.08 -19.42
N THR A 9 -2.64 0.83 -18.53
CA THR A 9 -3.37 0.28 -17.38
C THR A 9 -4.54 -0.57 -17.85
N GLN A 10 -5.32 -0.11 -18.83
CA GLN A 10 -6.41 -0.87 -19.42
C GLN A 10 -5.92 -2.18 -20.03
N GLU A 11 -4.85 -2.17 -20.82
CA GLU A 11 -4.28 -3.38 -21.40
C GLU A 11 -3.73 -4.34 -20.34
N MET A 12 -3.13 -3.84 -19.28
CA MET A 12 -2.68 -4.65 -18.14
C MET A 12 -3.86 -5.33 -17.44
N ILE A 13 -4.93 -4.58 -17.15
CA ILE A 13 -6.15 -5.11 -16.53
C ILE A 13 -6.79 -6.16 -17.45
N LYS A 14 -6.94 -5.88 -18.74
CA LYS A 14 -7.44 -6.85 -19.73
C LYS A 14 -6.61 -8.13 -19.73
N HIS A 15 -5.28 -8.01 -19.70
CA HIS A 15 -4.39 -9.16 -19.67
C HIS A 15 -4.61 -10.03 -18.41
N PHE A 16 -4.74 -9.42 -17.24
CA PHE A 16 -5.03 -10.17 -16.01
C PHE A 16 -6.39 -10.84 -16.05
N PHE A 17 -7.44 -10.13 -16.47
CA PHE A 17 -8.77 -10.69 -16.57
C PHE A 17 -8.86 -11.81 -17.60
N SER A 18 -8.16 -11.71 -18.74
CA SER A 18 -8.13 -12.79 -19.74
C SER A 18 -7.58 -14.11 -19.21
N LYS A 19 -6.68 -14.07 -18.22
CA LYS A 19 -6.17 -15.28 -17.55
C LYS A 19 -7.20 -15.91 -16.62
N ILE A 20 -8.08 -15.11 -16.02
CA ILE A 20 -9.09 -15.57 -15.07
C ILE A 20 -10.35 -16.02 -15.80
N PHE A 21 -10.82 -15.25 -16.78
CA PHE A 21 -12.10 -15.41 -17.44
C PHE A 21 -12.04 -16.08 -18.82
N SER A 22 -10.97 -16.78 -19.17
CA SER A 22 -10.76 -17.40 -20.49
C SER A 22 -11.88 -18.35 -20.93
N ARG A 23 -12.80 -18.76 -20.01
CA ARG A 23 -13.94 -19.67 -20.29
C ARG A 23 -15.25 -19.26 -19.61
N THR A 24 -15.36 -18.06 -19.08
CA THR A 24 -16.56 -17.66 -18.32
C THR A 24 -17.62 -17.14 -19.31
N ILE A 25 -18.75 -17.83 -19.37
CA ILE A 25 -19.95 -17.35 -20.07
C ILE A 25 -20.67 -16.37 -19.13
N GLY A 26 -20.62 -15.08 -19.44
CA GLY A 26 -21.31 -14.06 -18.68
C GLY A 26 -20.46 -12.81 -18.45
N HIS A 27 -21.07 -11.82 -17.85
CA HIS A 27 -20.43 -10.56 -17.49
C HIS A 27 -20.12 -10.58 -16.00
N PRO A 28 -18.85 -10.49 -15.55
CA PRO A 28 -18.49 -10.56 -14.14
C PRO A 28 -18.90 -9.29 -13.39
N ARG A 29 -19.15 -9.43 -12.08
CA ARG A 29 -19.14 -8.34 -11.13
C ARG A 29 -17.70 -8.13 -10.68
N ILE A 30 -17.23 -6.89 -10.64
CA ILE A 30 -15.85 -6.55 -10.32
C ILE A 30 -15.82 -5.55 -9.17
N MET A 31 -14.97 -5.81 -8.17
CA MET A 31 -14.59 -4.87 -7.12
C MET A 31 -13.20 -4.32 -7.47
N MET A 32 -13.07 -2.98 -7.52
CA MET A 32 -11.80 -2.29 -7.75
C MET A 32 -11.42 -1.52 -6.49
N CYS A 33 -10.19 -1.69 -6.03
CA CYS A 33 -9.64 -0.91 -4.93
C CYS A 33 -9.01 0.37 -5.46
N VAL A 34 -9.16 1.44 -4.70
CA VAL A 34 -8.56 2.75 -5.00
C VAL A 34 -7.99 3.37 -3.72
N PRO A 35 -6.90 4.16 -3.78
CA PRO A 35 -6.41 4.92 -2.64
C PRO A 35 -7.48 5.89 -2.10
N SER A 36 -7.42 6.20 -0.80
CA SER A 36 -8.39 7.12 -0.16
C SER A 36 -8.38 8.55 -0.72
N GLY A 37 -7.28 8.98 -1.32
CA GLY A 37 -7.13 10.33 -1.91
C GLY A 37 -7.33 10.39 -3.42
N VAL A 38 -7.95 9.35 -4.05
CA VAL A 38 -8.12 9.29 -5.49
C VAL A 38 -9.09 10.36 -5.99
N THR A 39 -8.71 11.05 -7.08
CA THR A 39 -9.57 12.04 -7.74
C THR A 39 -10.70 11.37 -8.55
N ASP A 40 -11.79 12.11 -8.81
CA ASP A 40 -12.89 11.63 -9.65
C ASP A 40 -12.42 11.18 -11.04
N VAL A 41 -11.41 11.84 -11.60
CA VAL A 41 -10.85 11.51 -12.93
C VAL A 41 -10.13 10.16 -12.87
N GLU A 42 -9.30 9.94 -11.86
CA GLU A 42 -8.60 8.68 -11.64
C GLU A 42 -9.58 7.55 -11.36
N GLN A 43 -10.60 7.79 -10.53
CA GLN A 43 -11.65 6.82 -10.25
C GLN A 43 -12.42 6.42 -11.53
N ARG A 44 -12.76 7.39 -12.38
CA ARG A 44 -13.38 7.11 -13.69
C ARG A 44 -12.49 6.25 -14.58
N ALA A 45 -11.18 6.53 -14.61
CA ALA A 45 -10.24 5.74 -15.39
C ALA A 45 -10.21 4.27 -14.97
N VAL A 46 -10.23 3.99 -13.65
CA VAL A 46 -10.34 2.63 -13.10
C VAL A 46 -11.64 1.94 -13.53
N ILE A 47 -12.78 2.67 -13.46
CA ILE A 47 -14.09 2.16 -13.85
C ILE A 47 -14.14 1.85 -15.35
N GLU A 48 -13.60 2.74 -16.21
CA GLU A 48 -13.51 2.51 -17.65
C GLU A 48 -12.67 1.28 -17.98
N ALA A 49 -11.53 1.12 -17.31
CA ALA A 49 -10.69 -0.07 -17.47
C ALA A 49 -11.45 -1.37 -17.14
N ALA A 50 -12.21 -1.39 -16.03
CA ALA A 50 -13.03 -2.54 -15.64
C ALA A 50 -14.19 -2.79 -16.62
N ARG A 51 -14.78 -1.73 -17.20
CA ARG A 51 -15.84 -1.83 -18.22
C ARG A 51 -15.31 -2.45 -19.51
N ASP A 52 -14.14 -2.04 -19.95
CA ASP A 52 -13.53 -2.52 -21.20
C ASP A 52 -13.22 -4.02 -21.18
N VAL A 53 -13.11 -4.62 -20.01
CA VAL A 53 -12.95 -6.09 -19.86
C VAL A 53 -14.31 -6.81 -19.77
N GLY A 54 -15.43 -6.10 -19.93
CA GLY A 54 -16.77 -6.68 -20.01
C GLY A 54 -17.47 -6.85 -18.65
N ALA A 55 -17.09 -6.09 -17.64
CA ALA A 55 -17.75 -6.11 -16.33
C ALA A 55 -19.23 -5.72 -16.45
N LYS A 56 -20.11 -6.46 -15.74
CA LYS A 56 -21.54 -6.16 -15.64
C LYS A 56 -21.80 -5.05 -14.62
N ASP A 57 -21.30 -5.26 -13.43
CA ASP A 57 -21.41 -4.33 -12.31
C ASP A 57 -20.00 -4.04 -11.79
N ILE A 58 -19.72 -2.76 -11.57
CA ILE A 58 -18.40 -2.31 -11.09
C ILE A 58 -18.62 -1.62 -9.75
N TYR A 59 -17.88 -2.06 -8.77
CA TYR A 59 -17.88 -1.54 -7.41
C TYR A 59 -16.51 -0.97 -7.09
N ILE A 60 -16.50 0.11 -6.32
CA ILE A 60 -15.26 0.74 -5.83
C ILE A 60 -15.22 0.62 -4.33
N ILE A 61 -14.08 0.24 -3.80
CA ILE A 61 -13.75 0.21 -2.37
C ILE A 61 -12.42 0.93 -2.15
N GLU A 62 -12.30 1.68 -1.06
CA GLU A 62 -11.04 2.30 -0.71
C GLU A 62 -10.05 1.29 -0.12
N GLU A 63 -8.76 1.42 -0.49
CA GLU A 63 -7.71 0.46 -0.10
C GLU A 63 -7.65 0.20 1.42
N PRO A 64 -7.68 1.20 2.32
CA PRO A 64 -7.62 0.93 3.75
C PRO A 64 -8.86 0.19 4.30
N VAL A 65 -10.04 0.38 3.68
CA VAL A 65 -11.25 -0.37 4.03
C VAL A 65 -11.08 -1.84 3.63
N ALA A 66 -10.63 -2.08 2.41
CA ALA A 66 -10.34 -3.43 1.94
C ALA A 66 -9.22 -4.08 2.78
N ALA A 67 -8.17 -3.33 3.11
CA ALA A 67 -7.07 -3.81 3.94
C ALA A 67 -7.54 -4.28 5.33
N ALA A 68 -8.42 -3.50 6.00
CA ALA A 68 -8.99 -3.88 7.29
C ALA A 68 -9.83 -5.16 7.20
N LEU A 69 -10.72 -5.24 6.20
CA LEU A 69 -11.55 -6.43 5.96
C LEU A 69 -10.68 -7.67 5.68
N GLY A 70 -9.66 -7.53 4.85
CA GLY A 70 -8.74 -8.62 4.51
C GLY A 70 -7.85 -9.06 5.65
N ALA A 71 -7.54 -8.16 6.57
CA ALA A 71 -6.84 -8.45 7.81
C ALA A 71 -7.76 -9.10 8.88
N GLY A 72 -9.07 -9.22 8.61
CA GLY A 72 -10.04 -9.88 9.47
C GLY A 72 -10.68 -8.99 10.54
N PHE A 73 -10.60 -7.66 10.39
CA PHE A 73 -11.20 -6.73 11.34
C PHE A 73 -12.66 -6.45 11.01
N ASP A 74 -13.49 -6.45 12.05
CA ASP A 74 -14.90 -6.08 11.96
C ASP A 74 -15.05 -4.56 12.12
N ILE A 75 -15.06 -3.88 11.00
CA ILE A 75 -15.20 -2.42 10.95
C ILE A 75 -16.65 -1.93 11.08
N SER A 76 -17.64 -2.83 11.18
CA SER A 76 -19.06 -2.46 11.29
C SER A 76 -19.44 -1.91 12.66
N ARG A 77 -18.62 -2.14 13.66
CA ARG A 77 -18.86 -1.72 15.04
C ARG A 77 -18.51 -0.25 15.27
N PRO A 78 -19.11 0.39 16.31
CA PRO A 78 -18.70 1.71 16.79
C PRO A 78 -17.38 1.61 17.56
N HIS A 79 -16.30 1.24 16.86
CA HIS A 79 -14.97 0.99 17.40
C HIS A 79 -13.93 1.52 16.43
N GLY A 80 -12.93 2.26 16.93
CA GLY A 80 -11.88 2.87 16.13
C GLY A 80 -10.82 1.85 15.71
N THR A 81 -10.68 1.61 14.41
CA THR A 81 -9.62 0.75 13.84
C THR A 81 -8.74 1.58 12.94
N MET A 82 -7.45 1.68 13.25
CA MET A 82 -6.49 2.40 12.40
C MET A 82 -5.69 1.43 11.55
N VAL A 83 -5.66 1.71 10.25
CA VAL A 83 -4.92 0.95 9.24
C VAL A 83 -3.90 1.85 8.55
N VAL A 84 -2.70 1.32 8.35
CA VAL A 84 -1.62 1.92 7.55
C VAL A 84 -1.23 0.91 6.48
N ASP A 85 -1.66 1.14 5.25
CA ASP A 85 -1.35 0.29 4.10
C ASP A 85 -0.19 0.89 3.31
N ILE A 86 0.96 0.21 3.30
CA ILE A 86 2.19 0.67 2.63
C ILE A 86 2.40 -0.16 1.37
N GLY A 87 1.97 0.37 0.26
CA GLY A 87 2.10 -0.26 -1.06
C GLY A 87 3.46 0.00 -1.73
N GLY A 88 3.47 -0.06 -3.06
CA GLY A 88 4.63 0.30 -3.88
C GLY A 88 4.76 1.81 -4.06
N GLY A 89 3.68 2.50 -4.41
CA GLY A 89 3.67 3.93 -4.74
C GLY A 89 2.99 4.84 -3.72
N THR A 90 2.10 4.29 -2.87
CA THR A 90 1.34 5.05 -1.88
C THR A 90 1.39 4.39 -0.51
N THR A 91 1.27 5.22 0.52
CA THR A 91 0.95 4.83 1.89
C THR A 91 -0.40 5.45 2.23
N ASP A 92 -1.39 4.61 2.48
CA ASP A 92 -2.74 5.00 2.84
C ASP A 92 -2.98 4.76 4.33
N ILE A 93 -3.34 5.83 5.03
CA ILE A 93 -3.54 5.86 6.48
C ILE A 93 -5.01 6.20 6.71
N ALA A 94 -5.73 5.37 7.44
CA ALA A 94 -7.13 5.62 7.74
C ALA A 94 -7.54 5.13 9.12
N VAL A 95 -8.46 5.87 9.74
CA VAL A 95 -9.24 5.42 10.90
C VAL A 95 -10.64 5.06 10.42
N LEU A 96 -11.05 3.85 10.73
CA LEU A 96 -12.32 3.25 10.33
C LEU A 96 -13.21 3.04 11.54
N SER A 97 -14.52 3.27 11.38
CA SER A 97 -15.55 2.95 12.37
C SER A 97 -16.91 2.90 11.68
N LEU A 98 -17.85 2.10 12.20
CA LEU A 98 -19.21 1.98 11.67
C LEU A 98 -19.27 1.73 10.15
N GLY A 99 -18.35 0.94 9.64
CA GLY A 99 -18.26 0.58 8.23
C GLY A 99 -17.77 1.69 7.31
N GLY A 100 -17.21 2.77 7.82
CA GLY A 100 -16.73 3.91 7.02
C GLY A 100 -15.39 4.46 7.47
N ILE A 101 -14.84 5.34 6.64
CA ILE A 101 -13.64 6.12 6.97
C ILE A 101 -14.04 7.35 7.79
N VAL A 102 -13.41 7.52 8.95
CA VAL A 102 -13.57 8.68 9.83
C VAL A 102 -12.57 9.77 9.48
N VAL A 103 -11.30 9.39 9.37
CA VAL A 103 -10.19 10.25 8.97
C VAL A 103 -9.28 9.45 8.05
N SER A 104 -8.75 10.06 6.99
CA SER A 104 -7.75 9.42 6.13
C SER A 104 -6.73 10.40 5.56
N ARG A 105 -5.56 9.87 5.25
CA ARG A 105 -4.49 10.54 4.49
C ARG A 105 -3.83 9.55 3.55
N SER A 106 -3.46 10.02 2.38
CA SER A 106 -2.67 9.27 1.41
C SER A 106 -1.37 10.02 1.13
N LEU A 107 -0.27 9.29 1.11
CA LEU A 107 1.08 9.80 0.83
C LEU A 107 1.66 9.11 -0.39
N LYS A 108 2.41 9.85 -1.19
CA LYS A 108 3.25 9.30 -2.28
C LYS A 108 4.64 8.92 -1.77
N ILE A 109 4.72 8.31 -0.59
CA ILE A 109 5.93 7.77 0.01
C ILE A 109 5.64 6.32 0.35
N ALA A 110 6.28 5.39 -0.34
CA ALA A 110 6.07 3.95 -0.19
C ALA A 110 7.27 3.14 -0.71
N GLY A 111 7.07 1.91 -1.12
CA GLY A 111 8.12 0.99 -1.55
C GLY A 111 9.07 1.54 -2.62
N ASP A 112 8.58 2.36 -3.55
CA ASP A 112 9.37 2.94 -4.64
C ASP A 112 10.31 4.03 -4.15
N GLU A 113 9.89 4.84 -3.16
CA GLU A 113 10.77 5.85 -2.55
C GLU A 113 11.96 5.22 -1.82
N PHE A 114 11.76 4.06 -1.20
CA PHE A 114 12.88 3.28 -0.64
C PHE A 114 13.84 2.78 -1.72
N ASN A 115 13.34 2.38 -2.90
CA ASN A 115 14.20 2.03 -4.04
C ASN A 115 15.02 3.23 -4.51
N GLU A 116 14.40 4.40 -4.64
CA GLU A 116 15.08 5.63 -5.02
C GLU A 116 16.13 6.06 -3.98
N ALA A 117 15.86 5.87 -2.69
CA ALA A 117 16.85 6.12 -1.64
C ALA A 117 18.08 5.22 -1.80
N ILE A 118 17.87 3.94 -2.12
CA ILE A 118 18.97 3.00 -2.38
C ILE A 118 19.77 3.42 -3.62
N ILE A 119 19.09 3.82 -4.70
CA ILE A 119 19.77 4.30 -5.91
C ILE A 119 20.64 5.53 -5.60
N ARG A 120 20.11 6.48 -4.82
CA ARG A 120 20.87 7.67 -4.39
C ARG A 120 22.05 7.31 -3.51
N TYR A 121 21.85 6.42 -2.52
CA TYR A 121 22.91 5.91 -1.66
C TYR A 121 24.03 5.26 -2.46
N MET A 122 23.69 4.34 -3.37
CA MET A 122 24.66 3.64 -4.22
C MET A 122 25.47 4.60 -5.08
N ARG A 123 24.83 5.63 -5.60
CA ARG A 123 25.51 6.64 -6.40
C ARG A 123 26.45 7.52 -5.59
N LYS A 124 25.98 7.97 -4.42
CA LYS A 124 26.69 8.95 -3.60
C LYS A 124 27.82 8.29 -2.79
N GLU A 125 27.52 7.21 -2.07
CA GLU A 125 28.43 6.60 -1.13
C GLU A 125 29.31 5.52 -1.79
N MET A 126 28.72 4.73 -2.72
CA MET A 126 29.43 3.62 -3.37
C MET A 126 30.03 4.00 -4.73
N GLY A 127 29.73 5.22 -5.26
CA GLY A 127 30.18 5.67 -6.57
C GLY A 127 29.72 4.74 -7.71
N MET A 128 28.50 4.20 -7.59
CA MET A 128 27.97 3.20 -8.51
C MET A 128 26.51 3.51 -8.93
N ILE A 129 26.24 3.41 -10.22
CA ILE A 129 24.90 3.51 -10.78
C ILE A 129 24.29 2.12 -10.84
N ILE A 130 23.09 1.98 -10.27
CA ILE A 130 22.25 0.78 -10.32
C ILE A 130 20.88 1.11 -10.90
N GLY A 131 20.18 0.11 -11.44
CA GLY A 131 18.80 0.25 -11.90
C GLY A 131 17.75 -0.10 -10.81
N PRO A 132 16.47 0.26 -11.06
CA PRO A 132 15.38 0.04 -10.10
C PRO A 132 15.24 -1.42 -9.62
N ARG A 133 15.38 -2.39 -10.51
CA ARG A 133 15.31 -3.83 -10.15
C ARG A 133 16.41 -4.25 -9.18
N THR A 134 17.61 -3.68 -9.32
CA THR A 134 18.71 -3.96 -8.41
C THR A 134 18.45 -3.32 -7.05
N ALA A 135 17.92 -2.09 -7.03
CA ALA A 135 17.53 -1.40 -5.80
C ALA A 135 16.44 -2.16 -5.05
N GLU A 136 15.41 -2.62 -5.73
CA GLU A 136 14.34 -3.41 -5.12
C GLU A 136 14.86 -4.73 -4.53
N ARG A 137 15.73 -5.44 -5.24
CA ARG A 137 16.38 -6.63 -4.70
C ARG A 137 17.17 -6.32 -3.43
N ILE A 138 17.97 -5.26 -3.41
CA ILE A 138 18.73 -4.82 -2.23
C ILE A 138 17.77 -4.51 -1.07
N LYS A 139 16.70 -3.75 -1.34
CA LYS A 139 15.64 -3.45 -0.35
C LYS A 139 15.08 -4.72 0.27
N MET A 140 14.72 -5.71 -0.54
CA MET A 140 14.13 -6.96 -0.08
C MET A 140 15.12 -7.83 0.69
N GLU A 141 16.40 -7.84 0.30
CA GLU A 141 17.43 -8.70 0.93
C GLU A 141 17.95 -8.11 2.26
N ILE A 142 18.23 -6.81 2.29
CA ILE A 142 18.91 -6.17 3.42
C ILE A 142 18.25 -4.89 3.94
N GLY A 143 17.17 -4.41 3.31
CA GLY A 143 16.49 -3.18 3.70
C GLY A 143 16.00 -3.23 5.15
N GLY A 144 16.13 -2.12 5.86
CA GLY A 144 15.68 -1.95 7.23
C GLY A 144 15.76 -0.49 7.63
N VAL A 145 14.98 -0.09 8.63
CA VAL A 145 14.92 1.28 9.15
C VAL A 145 15.51 1.42 10.56
N ILE A 146 15.98 0.32 11.11
CA ILE A 146 16.75 0.25 12.36
C ILE A 146 17.98 -0.63 12.14
N PRO A 147 19.06 -0.45 12.93
CA PRO A 147 20.23 -1.30 12.82
C PRO A 147 19.89 -2.76 13.19
N ARG A 148 20.50 -3.70 12.49
CA ARG A 148 20.39 -5.13 12.79
C ARG A 148 21.52 -5.55 13.73
N SER A 149 21.18 -6.35 14.75
CA SER A 149 22.20 -7.01 15.60
C SER A 149 23.07 -7.98 14.81
N ASN A 150 22.47 -8.69 13.85
CA ASN A 150 23.19 -9.50 12.87
C ASN A 150 23.15 -8.77 11.54
N GLU A 151 24.26 -8.14 11.20
CA GLU A 151 24.42 -7.41 9.95
C GLU A 151 24.27 -8.33 8.74
N LEU A 152 23.45 -7.91 7.76
CA LEU A 152 23.29 -8.61 6.49
C LEU A 152 24.15 -7.93 5.43
N LEU A 153 24.75 -8.74 4.56
CA LEU A 153 25.57 -8.27 3.44
C LEU A 153 24.92 -8.65 2.13
N CYS A 154 24.86 -7.71 1.20
CA CYS A 154 24.32 -7.90 -0.15
C CYS A 154 25.36 -7.46 -1.18
N LYS A 155 25.57 -8.29 -2.22
CA LYS A 155 26.40 -7.94 -3.36
C LYS A 155 25.57 -7.25 -4.42
N ALA A 156 26.03 -6.09 -4.88
CA ALA A 156 25.38 -5.32 -5.94
C ALA A 156 26.33 -5.14 -7.13
N LYS A 157 25.77 -5.30 -8.34
CA LYS A 157 26.47 -5.04 -9.60
C LYS A 157 25.86 -3.81 -10.27
N GLY A 158 26.70 -2.98 -10.82
CA GLY A 158 26.31 -1.75 -11.51
C GLY A 158 27.43 -1.18 -12.34
N ILE A 159 27.37 0.11 -12.61
CA ILE A 159 28.34 0.84 -13.42
C ILE A 159 29.05 1.87 -12.53
N SER A 160 30.38 1.87 -12.55
CA SER A 160 31.18 2.87 -11.82
C SER A 160 30.89 4.28 -12.37
N VAL A 161 30.59 5.21 -11.47
CA VAL A 161 30.38 6.63 -11.82
C VAL A 161 31.65 7.26 -12.45
N LEU A 162 32.81 6.85 -11.95
CA LEU A 162 34.11 7.43 -12.38
C LEU A 162 34.62 6.87 -13.71
N SER A 163 34.54 5.54 -13.88
CA SER A 163 35.17 4.87 -15.02
C SER A 163 34.19 4.47 -16.13
N GLY A 164 32.89 4.46 -15.86
CA GLY A 164 31.88 3.93 -16.76
C GLY A 164 31.91 2.39 -16.94
N LEU A 165 32.78 1.69 -16.21
CA LEU A 165 32.97 0.25 -16.33
C LEU A 165 32.11 -0.52 -15.31
N PRO A 166 31.82 -1.81 -15.57
CA PRO A 166 31.15 -2.67 -14.61
C PRO A 166 31.89 -2.70 -13.26
N LYS A 167 31.14 -2.58 -12.18
CA LYS A 167 31.64 -2.59 -10.78
C LYS A 167 30.76 -3.49 -9.94
N GLU A 168 31.36 -4.23 -9.02
CA GLU A 168 30.69 -4.97 -7.96
C GLU A 168 31.11 -4.41 -6.61
N VAL A 169 30.14 -4.25 -5.70
CA VAL A 169 30.37 -3.82 -4.30
C VAL A 169 29.57 -4.68 -3.37
N THR A 170 30.01 -4.76 -2.12
CA THR A 170 29.26 -5.35 -1.02
C THR A 170 28.73 -4.21 -0.15
N ILE A 171 27.45 -4.26 0.19
CA ILE A 171 26.74 -3.27 1.02
C ILE A 171 26.23 -4.00 2.27
N SER A 172 26.27 -3.34 3.41
CA SER A 172 25.67 -3.85 4.63
C SER A 172 24.30 -3.24 4.91
N SER A 173 23.47 -3.98 5.66
CA SER A 173 22.18 -3.48 6.13
C SER A 173 22.33 -2.28 7.07
N ASN A 174 23.42 -2.25 7.85
CA ASN A 174 23.65 -1.21 8.85
C ASN A 174 24.25 0.07 8.23
N ASP A 175 24.88 -0.03 7.06
CA ASP A 175 25.27 1.14 6.28
C ASP A 175 24.09 1.78 5.54
N LEU A 176 23.07 0.96 5.20
CA LEU A 176 21.96 1.39 4.35
C LEU A 176 20.81 2.04 5.13
N TYR A 177 20.53 1.59 6.38
CA TYR A 177 19.31 2.02 7.09
C TYR A 177 19.17 3.55 7.25
N PRO A 178 20.26 4.36 7.44
CA PRO A 178 20.09 5.80 7.58
C PRO A 178 19.57 6.50 6.33
N ALA A 179 19.70 5.85 5.15
CA ALA A 179 19.18 6.39 3.90
C ALA A 179 17.63 6.47 3.87
N PHE A 180 16.95 5.84 4.83
CA PHE A 180 15.49 5.79 4.92
C PHE A 180 14.90 6.71 5.99
N ASP A 181 15.72 7.35 6.83
CA ASP A 181 15.25 8.13 7.99
C ASP A 181 14.24 9.21 7.62
N ASP A 182 14.49 9.99 6.56
CA ASP A 182 13.59 11.06 6.13
C ASP A 182 12.20 10.52 5.71
N PHE A 183 12.17 9.35 5.08
CA PHE A 183 10.91 8.73 4.63
C PHE A 183 10.10 8.20 5.80
N VAL A 184 10.76 7.54 6.74
CA VAL A 184 10.12 7.03 7.96
C VAL A 184 9.59 8.18 8.80
N TYR A 185 10.38 9.24 8.98
CA TYR A 185 9.96 10.43 9.67
C TYR A 185 8.68 11.04 9.06
N ASN A 186 8.66 11.22 7.74
CA ASN A 186 7.48 11.75 7.05
C ASN A 186 6.24 10.85 7.19
N MET A 187 6.40 9.52 7.13
CA MET A 187 5.29 8.59 7.39
C MET A 187 4.77 8.72 8.81
N THR A 188 5.68 8.73 9.79
CA THR A 188 5.33 8.83 11.21
C THR A 188 4.57 10.13 11.52
N GLU A 189 5.00 11.25 10.96
CA GLU A 189 4.31 12.53 11.14
C GLU A 189 2.88 12.49 10.54
N ARG A 190 2.69 11.85 9.39
CA ARG A 190 1.33 11.70 8.83
C ARG A 190 0.44 10.77 9.66
N ILE A 191 1.00 9.72 10.25
CA ILE A 191 0.24 8.87 11.17
C ILE A 191 -0.18 9.66 12.40
N LYS A 192 0.70 10.50 12.96
CA LYS A 192 0.38 11.40 14.08
C LYS A 192 -0.73 12.40 13.72
N GLU A 193 -0.66 13.05 12.56
CA GLU A 193 -1.71 13.96 12.09
C GLU A 193 -3.09 13.26 12.02
N VAL A 194 -3.15 12.04 11.53
CA VAL A 194 -4.41 11.27 11.48
C VAL A 194 -4.90 10.92 12.89
N LEU A 195 -4.00 10.57 13.81
CA LEU A 195 -4.36 10.31 15.20
C LEU A 195 -4.87 11.59 15.90
N GLU A 196 -4.24 12.73 15.67
CA GLU A 196 -4.65 14.03 16.25
C GLU A 196 -6.03 14.48 15.76
N GLU A 197 -6.38 14.18 14.50
CA GLU A 197 -7.69 14.49 13.93
C GLU A 197 -8.77 13.47 14.32
N THR A 198 -8.38 12.33 14.90
CA THR A 198 -9.30 11.27 15.28
C THR A 198 -10.10 11.66 16.53
N PRO A 199 -11.44 11.44 16.53
CA PRO A 199 -12.27 11.66 17.73
C PRO A 199 -11.72 10.93 18.95
N PRO A 200 -11.78 11.54 20.16
CA PRO A 200 -11.16 11.00 21.37
C PRO A 200 -11.57 9.56 21.72
N GLU A 201 -12.84 9.21 21.50
CA GLU A 201 -13.38 7.88 21.77
C GLU A 201 -12.70 6.81 20.89
N LEU A 202 -12.58 7.08 19.60
CA LEU A 202 -11.93 6.18 18.66
C LEU A 202 -10.40 6.15 18.84
N HIS A 203 -9.81 7.28 19.26
CA HIS A 203 -8.39 7.35 19.61
C HIS A 203 -8.08 6.41 20.79
N GLY A 204 -8.97 6.35 21.80
CA GLY A 204 -8.84 5.41 22.91
C GLY A 204 -8.80 3.95 22.47
N ASP A 205 -9.65 3.57 21.51
CA ASP A 205 -9.67 2.24 20.93
C ASP A 205 -8.34 1.90 20.23
N ILE A 206 -7.79 2.85 19.44
CA ILE A 206 -6.53 2.67 18.71
C ILE A 206 -5.35 2.50 19.66
N ILE A 207 -5.32 3.22 20.78
CA ILE A 207 -4.26 3.07 21.82
C ILE A 207 -4.31 1.65 22.40
N GLN A 208 -5.50 1.12 22.62
CA GLN A 208 -5.71 -0.21 23.21
C GLN A 208 -5.33 -1.33 22.23
N ASP A 209 -5.83 -1.27 20.99
CA ASP A 209 -5.72 -2.36 20.01
C ASP A 209 -4.46 -2.24 19.15
N GLY A 210 -3.97 -1.02 18.98
CA GLY A 210 -2.81 -0.70 18.14
C GLY A 210 -3.18 -0.30 16.72
N ILE A 211 -2.14 0.03 15.95
CA ILE A 211 -2.21 0.38 14.52
C ILE A 211 -1.92 -0.87 13.71
N ILE A 212 -2.75 -1.15 12.72
CA ILE A 212 -2.60 -2.29 11.83
C ILE A 212 -1.80 -1.87 10.60
N MET A 213 -0.67 -2.54 10.34
CA MET A 213 0.11 -2.32 9.14
C MET A 213 -0.11 -3.42 8.11
N THR A 214 -0.36 -3.00 6.86
CA THR A 214 -0.57 -3.86 5.68
C THR A 214 0.31 -3.39 4.52
N GLY A 215 0.28 -4.14 3.42
CA GLY A 215 1.04 -3.84 2.20
C GLY A 215 2.49 -4.28 2.23
N GLY A 216 3.07 -4.51 1.06
CA GLY A 216 4.42 -5.05 0.91
C GLY A 216 5.53 -4.16 1.47
N GLY A 217 5.32 -2.84 1.52
CA GLY A 217 6.25 -1.88 2.11
C GLY A 217 6.40 -2.04 3.62
N SER A 218 5.38 -2.56 4.30
CA SER A 218 5.39 -2.84 5.74
C SER A 218 6.35 -3.96 6.13
N LEU A 219 6.85 -4.74 5.17
CA LEU A 219 7.83 -5.81 5.40
C LEU A 219 9.27 -5.31 5.56
N ILE A 220 9.52 -4.02 5.40
CA ILE A 220 10.85 -3.44 5.66
C ILE A 220 11.21 -3.65 7.13
N TYR A 221 12.37 -4.24 7.36
CA TYR A 221 12.78 -4.63 8.70
C TYR A 221 12.76 -3.48 9.70
N GLY A 222 12.02 -3.67 10.78
CA GLY A 222 11.93 -2.74 11.91
C GLY A 222 11.07 -1.51 11.68
N LEU A 223 10.32 -1.44 10.58
CA LEU A 223 9.44 -0.30 10.30
C LEU A 223 8.28 -0.24 11.32
N ASP A 224 7.69 -1.38 11.62
CA ASP A 224 6.67 -1.54 12.66
C ASP A 224 7.16 -1.07 14.03
N LYS A 225 8.34 -1.51 14.40
CA LYS A 225 8.98 -1.14 15.67
C LYS A 225 9.32 0.35 15.71
N ARG A 226 9.93 0.89 14.65
CA ARG A 226 10.33 2.31 14.59
C ARG A 226 9.11 3.21 14.68
N ILE A 227 8.03 2.93 13.93
CA ILE A 227 6.79 3.69 14.01
C ILE A 227 6.17 3.57 15.40
N SER A 228 6.13 2.36 15.99
CA SER A 228 5.62 2.14 17.34
C SER A 228 6.39 2.95 18.40
N ASP A 229 7.71 2.96 18.32
CA ASP A 229 8.57 3.70 19.25
C ASP A 229 8.40 5.23 19.08
N ASP A 230 8.27 5.72 17.84
CA ASP A 230 8.14 7.15 17.53
C ASP A 230 6.76 7.75 17.90
N ILE A 231 5.70 6.92 17.87
CA ILE A 231 4.30 7.35 18.15
C ILE A 231 3.87 7.02 19.57
N GLY A 232 4.46 5.97 20.17
CA GLY A 232 4.05 5.46 21.49
C GLY A 232 2.77 4.60 21.44
N VAL A 233 2.33 4.17 20.25
CA VAL A 233 1.21 3.25 20.04
C VAL A 233 1.72 1.96 19.43
N LYS A 234 1.22 0.82 19.90
CA LYS A 234 1.59 -0.50 19.38
C LYS A 234 1.27 -0.58 17.88
N VAL A 235 2.20 -1.11 17.09
CA VAL A 235 1.99 -1.43 15.69
C VAL A 235 1.97 -2.94 15.49
N VAL A 236 0.98 -3.44 14.74
CA VAL A 236 0.75 -4.86 14.50
C VAL A 236 0.74 -5.11 13.00
N LEU A 237 1.58 -6.03 12.54
CA LEU A 237 1.56 -6.48 11.15
C LEU A 237 0.34 -7.38 10.91
N ALA A 238 -0.42 -7.11 9.86
CA ALA A 238 -1.58 -7.94 9.49
C ALA A 238 -1.12 -9.35 9.04
N PRO A 239 -1.94 -10.38 9.26
CA PRO A 239 -1.70 -11.67 8.62
C PRO A 239 -1.80 -11.51 7.10
N ASP A 240 -0.99 -12.28 6.35
CA ASP A 240 -0.96 -12.25 4.88
C ASP A 240 -0.83 -10.82 4.30
N ILE A 241 0.05 -10.05 4.88
CA ILE A 241 0.25 -8.61 4.75
C ILE A 241 0.20 -8.06 3.29
N ILE A 242 0.67 -8.85 2.31
CA ILE A 242 0.68 -8.47 0.90
C ILE A 242 -0.71 -8.61 0.26
N ASP A 243 -1.51 -9.57 0.73
CA ASP A 243 -2.77 -9.97 0.10
C ASP A 243 -4.00 -9.34 0.77
N CYS A 244 -3.83 -8.55 1.85
CA CYS A 244 -4.94 -8.00 2.63
C CYS A 244 -5.95 -7.24 1.76
N VAL A 245 -5.50 -6.30 0.93
CA VAL A 245 -6.39 -5.50 0.06
C VAL A 245 -7.16 -6.40 -0.89
N ALA A 246 -6.50 -7.36 -1.56
CA ALA A 246 -7.15 -8.26 -2.50
C ALA A 246 -8.17 -9.19 -1.81
N LYS A 247 -7.83 -9.72 -0.63
CA LYS A 247 -8.74 -10.55 0.19
C LYS A 247 -9.95 -9.75 0.65
N GLY A 248 -9.73 -8.53 1.14
CA GLY A 248 -10.78 -7.65 1.60
C GLY A 248 -11.73 -7.23 0.48
N ALA A 249 -11.21 -6.95 -0.71
CA ALA A 249 -12.04 -6.72 -1.89
C ALA A 249 -12.93 -7.94 -2.23
N GLY A 250 -12.39 -9.16 -2.12
CA GLY A 250 -13.15 -10.40 -2.26
C GLY A 250 -14.26 -10.52 -1.22
N ILE A 251 -13.94 -10.31 0.06
CA ILE A 251 -14.91 -10.33 1.17
C ILE A 251 -16.02 -9.30 0.94
N ALA A 252 -15.68 -8.07 0.53
CA ALA A 252 -16.64 -7.02 0.25
C ALA A 252 -17.55 -7.39 -0.93
N LEU A 253 -17.01 -8.00 -1.99
CA LEU A 253 -17.77 -8.43 -3.16
C LEU A 253 -18.74 -9.58 -2.83
N ASP A 254 -18.32 -10.54 -2.03
CA ASP A 254 -19.17 -11.67 -1.60
C ASP A 254 -20.35 -11.21 -0.74
N ASN A 255 -20.16 -10.14 0.05
CA ASN A 255 -21.20 -9.61 0.95
C ASN A 255 -22.06 -8.51 0.32
N ILE A 256 -21.84 -8.15 -0.95
CA ILE A 256 -22.47 -6.98 -1.57
C ILE A 256 -24.00 -7.05 -1.63
N ASP A 257 -24.55 -8.25 -1.78
CA ASP A 257 -26.00 -8.49 -1.86
C ASP A 257 -26.66 -8.57 -0.47
N THR A 258 -25.88 -8.67 0.61
CA THR A 258 -26.37 -8.77 2.00
C THR A 258 -26.46 -7.41 2.68
N VAL A 259 -25.78 -6.41 2.15
CA VAL A 259 -25.78 -5.05 2.68
C VAL A 259 -27.02 -4.33 2.16
N THR A 260 -28.06 -4.22 3.02
CA THR A 260 -29.38 -3.68 2.70
C THR A 260 -29.41 -2.16 2.57
N GLU A 261 -28.40 -1.45 3.04
CA GLU A 261 -28.26 -0.01 2.84
C GLU A 261 -26.94 0.30 2.12
N PRO A 262 -26.87 1.39 1.31
CA PRO A 262 -25.62 1.85 0.76
C PRO A 262 -24.74 2.32 1.92
N THR A 263 -24.01 1.38 2.51
CA THR A 263 -23.01 1.69 3.51
C THR A 263 -21.90 2.48 2.84
N HIS A 264 -21.24 3.37 3.57
CA HIS A 264 -20.11 4.16 3.08
C HIS A 264 -18.88 3.27 2.70
N ILE A 265 -19.03 1.94 2.79
CA ILE A 265 -17.96 0.96 2.55
C ILE A 265 -17.63 0.82 1.06
N PHE A 266 -18.65 0.89 0.18
CA PHE A 266 -18.44 0.78 -1.26
C PHE A 266 -19.53 1.50 -2.05
N HIS A 267 -19.17 2.03 -3.20
CA HIS A 267 -20.10 2.72 -4.10
C HIS A 267 -20.37 1.90 -5.34
N LYS A 268 -21.64 1.53 -5.57
CA LYS A 268 -22.06 1.02 -6.88
C LYS A 268 -22.10 2.19 -7.86
N LYS A 269 -21.24 2.18 -8.84
CA LYS A 269 -21.34 3.10 -9.98
C LYS A 269 -22.19 2.47 -11.06
N ALA A 270 -23.53 2.60 -10.92
CA ALA A 270 -24.45 2.28 -12.00
C ALA A 270 -24.27 3.35 -13.09
N TYR A 271 -23.79 2.95 -14.24
CA TYR A 271 -23.82 3.78 -15.41
C TYR A 271 -25.04 3.38 -16.25
N ILE A 272 -25.96 4.35 -16.42
CA ILE A 272 -27.03 4.28 -17.41
C ILE A 272 -26.33 4.15 -18.78
N ARG A 273 -26.68 3.11 -19.53
CA ARG A 273 -26.36 3.05 -20.96
C ARG A 273 -27.13 4.17 -21.64
N ASP A 274 -26.43 5.14 -22.24
CA ASP A 274 -27.00 5.96 -23.31
C ASP A 274 -27.11 5.13 -24.59
#